data_52f7322ac88befce24347404cd53409a
#
_entry.id   52f7322ac88befce24347404cd53409a
#
_cell.length_a   1.000
_cell.length_b   1.000
_cell.length_c   1.000
_cell.angle_alpha   90.00
_cell.angle_beta   90.00
_cell.angle_gamma   90.00
#
_symmetry.space_group_name_H-M   'P 1'
#
loop_
_entity.id
_entity.type
_entity.pdbx_description
1 polymer ?
#
loop_
_entity_poly.entity_id
_entity_poly.type
_entity_poly.pdbx_seq_one_letter_code
_entity_poly.pdbx_strand_id
1 'polypeptide(L)'
;MRNIVASPQSGELRATAAALDRALVARAALAALPGRFLFALDDGAGDVAALAADAEIRAGVLHLDGSPTDLPCTVDVLLDAAQAFLDLRRDEWRIRDLHDGAERIAVALGGALTGPRVVPAPPSPPPVGWFDRPDGSVTLAMGVPLGRLDPRTAQFVAAVDHAITVTPWRTLHLHGLDEGAAETVVRVLAPMGLIFDATAPLLRVSACVGDHGCARAQGDSLAHAADLAGTIADDERVHVVACGRGCGAPPGEHRRVVVTEKPGE
;
A
#
# COMPACT_ATOMS: atom_id res chain seq x y z
N MET A 1 -1.25 -12.49 3.34
CA MET A 1 -0.99 -11.92 2.01
C MET A 1 0.34 -11.19 2.04
N ARG A 2 1.35 -11.71 1.39
CA ARG A 2 2.67 -11.07 1.30
C ARG A 2 2.90 -10.63 -0.12
N ASN A 3 3.43 -9.42 -0.30
CA ASN A 3 3.91 -8.94 -1.59
C ASN A 3 2.83 -8.85 -2.68
N ILE A 4 1.56 -8.72 -2.30
CA ILE A 4 0.44 -8.50 -3.22
C ILE A 4 -0.26 -7.23 -2.76
N VAL A 5 -0.44 -6.28 -3.68
CA VAL A 5 -1.23 -5.06 -3.49
C VAL A 5 -2.29 -4.98 -4.58
N ALA A 6 -3.44 -4.42 -4.25
CA ALA A 6 -4.53 -4.22 -5.21
C ALA A 6 -5.19 -2.87 -4.98
N SER A 7 -5.74 -2.27 -6.03
CA SER A 7 -6.56 -1.06 -5.92
C SER A 7 -7.67 -1.30 -4.91
N PRO A 8 -7.69 -0.55 -3.80
CA PRO A 8 -8.52 -0.88 -2.64
C PRO A 8 -10.01 -0.69 -2.90
N GLN A 9 -10.38 0.12 -3.88
CA GLN A 9 -11.77 0.40 -4.24
C GLN A 9 -12.41 -0.66 -5.13
N SER A 10 -11.63 -1.56 -5.75
CA SER A 10 -12.13 -2.58 -6.67
C SER A 10 -12.50 -3.89 -5.95
N GLY A 11 -13.78 -4.26 -6.00
CA GLY A 11 -14.27 -5.55 -5.47
C GLY A 11 -13.73 -6.76 -6.25
N GLU A 12 -13.64 -6.63 -7.56
CA GLU A 12 -13.12 -7.65 -8.46
C GLU A 12 -11.64 -7.93 -8.19
N LEU A 13 -10.84 -6.87 -8.03
CA LEU A 13 -9.40 -7.03 -7.75
C LEU A 13 -9.14 -7.61 -6.36
N ARG A 14 -10.03 -7.39 -5.38
CA ARG A 14 -9.92 -8.08 -4.07
C ARG A 14 -10.08 -9.59 -4.24
N ALA A 15 -11.03 -10.04 -5.05
CA ALA A 15 -11.22 -11.47 -5.33
C ALA A 15 -10.02 -12.05 -6.08
N THR A 16 -9.50 -11.32 -7.07
CA THR A 16 -8.29 -11.68 -7.83
C THR A 16 -7.05 -11.74 -6.93
N ALA A 17 -6.87 -10.77 -6.02
CA ALA A 17 -5.78 -10.77 -5.05
C ALA A 17 -5.84 -11.98 -4.12
N ALA A 18 -7.04 -12.35 -3.66
CA ALA A 18 -7.23 -13.56 -2.84
C ALA A 18 -6.95 -14.85 -3.63
N ALA A 19 -7.29 -14.89 -4.93
CA ALA A 19 -6.96 -16.01 -5.80
C ALA A 19 -5.44 -16.11 -6.03
N LEU A 20 -4.78 -14.99 -6.29
CA LEU A 20 -3.33 -14.91 -6.46
C LEU A 20 -2.59 -15.36 -5.18
N ASP A 21 -3.04 -14.93 -4.00
CA ASP A 21 -2.45 -15.34 -2.72
C ASP A 21 -2.53 -16.85 -2.50
N ARG A 22 -3.72 -17.45 -2.73
CA ARG A 22 -3.88 -18.90 -2.65
C ARG A 22 -3.00 -19.66 -3.64
N ALA A 23 -2.95 -19.20 -4.89
CA ALA A 23 -2.15 -19.83 -5.94
C ALA A 23 -0.64 -19.68 -5.68
N LEU A 24 -0.20 -18.52 -5.15
CA LEU A 24 1.18 -18.26 -4.74
C LEU A 24 1.62 -19.24 -3.63
N VAL A 25 0.79 -19.41 -2.60
CA VAL A 25 1.08 -20.32 -1.48
C VAL A 25 1.11 -21.79 -1.96
N ALA A 26 0.30 -22.15 -2.95
CA ALA A 26 0.26 -23.50 -3.49
C ALA A 26 1.50 -23.86 -4.33
N ARG A 27 2.25 -22.89 -4.86
CA ARG A 27 3.48 -23.10 -5.64
C ARG A 27 4.72 -23.08 -4.74
N ALA A 28 5.12 -24.23 -4.20
CA ALA A 28 6.24 -24.35 -3.26
C ALA A 28 7.55 -23.70 -3.74
N ALA A 29 7.84 -23.74 -5.05
CA ALA A 29 9.04 -23.12 -5.61
C ALA A 29 9.09 -21.60 -5.39
N LEU A 30 7.93 -20.92 -5.34
CA LEU A 30 7.83 -19.48 -5.12
C LEU A 30 8.09 -19.05 -3.67
N ALA A 31 8.26 -20.00 -2.75
CA ALA A 31 8.72 -19.69 -1.38
C ALA A 31 10.13 -19.06 -1.36
N ALA A 32 10.91 -19.23 -2.43
CA ALA A 32 12.23 -18.64 -2.62
C ALA A 32 12.20 -17.17 -3.12
N LEU A 33 11.01 -16.60 -3.39
CA LEU A 33 10.90 -15.21 -3.81
C LEU A 33 11.48 -14.27 -2.75
N PRO A 34 12.30 -13.28 -3.17
CA PRO A 34 12.77 -12.24 -2.26
C PRO A 34 11.61 -11.48 -1.63
N GLY A 35 11.79 -11.05 -0.37
CA GLY A 35 10.76 -10.27 0.34
C GLY A 35 10.43 -8.92 -0.28
N ARG A 36 11.15 -8.49 -1.31
CA ARG A 36 10.90 -7.26 -2.09
C ARG A 36 10.16 -7.49 -3.40
N PHE A 37 10.05 -8.74 -3.88
CA PHE A 37 9.28 -9.01 -5.09
C PHE A 37 7.81 -8.67 -4.84
N LEU A 38 7.22 -7.83 -5.69
CA LEU A 38 5.88 -7.26 -5.49
C LEU A 38 4.99 -7.58 -6.69
N PHE A 39 3.80 -8.10 -6.40
CA PHE A 39 2.70 -8.17 -7.36
C PHE A 39 1.76 -6.99 -7.15
N ALA A 40 1.21 -6.42 -8.23
CA ALA A 40 0.18 -5.39 -8.16
C ALA A 40 -1.01 -5.71 -9.07
N LEU A 41 -2.19 -5.30 -8.61
CA LEU A 41 -3.44 -5.37 -9.37
C LEU A 41 -4.06 -3.97 -9.36
N ASP A 42 -3.97 -3.26 -10.49
CA ASP A 42 -4.43 -1.89 -10.67
C ASP A 42 -5.65 -1.85 -11.59
N ASP A 43 -6.72 -1.20 -11.16
CA ASP A 43 -7.97 -1.07 -11.93
C ASP A 43 -7.90 0.00 -13.03
N GLY A 44 -6.76 0.67 -13.17
CA GLY A 44 -6.54 1.79 -14.08
C GLY A 44 -6.50 3.14 -13.38
N ALA A 45 -6.79 3.19 -12.07
CA ALA A 45 -6.68 4.42 -11.28
C ALA A 45 -5.22 4.85 -11.07
N GLY A 46 -4.26 3.93 -11.20
CA GLY A 46 -2.84 4.18 -11.02
C GLY A 46 -2.41 4.29 -9.56
N ASP A 47 -3.29 3.96 -8.63
CA ASP A 47 -3.03 4.09 -7.20
C ASP A 47 -1.96 3.12 -6.69
N VAL A 48 -1.98 1.86 -7.15
CA VAL A 48 -0.95 0.87 -6.80
C VAL A 48 0.20 0.80 -7.82
N ALA A 49 0.00 1.24 -9.05
CA ALA A 49 1.03 1.24 -10.09
C ALA A 49 2.29 2.02 -9.70
N ALA A 50 2.13 3.10 -8.91
CA ALA A 50 3.24 3.90 -8.39
C ALA A 50 4.15 3.14 -7.40
N LEU A 51 3.72 2.00 -6.88
CA LEU A 51 4.55 1.13 -6.03
C LEU A 51 5.61 0.38 -6.83
N ALA A 52 5.57 0.51 -8.16
CA ALA A 52 6.54 -0.04 -9.09
C ALA A 52 6.74 -1.55 -8.86
N ALA A 53 5.66 -2.32 -9.01
CA ALA A 53 5.64 -3.76 -8.85
C ALA A 53 6.56 -4.47 -9.86
N ASP A 54 6.93 -5.71 -9.56
CA ASP A 54 7.69 -6.57 -10.46
C ASP A 54 6.80 -7.16 -11.55
N ALA A 55 5.64 -7.71 -11.15
CA ALA A 55 4.63 -8.22 -12.07
C ALA A 55 3.28 -7.59 -11.70
N GLU A 56 2.61 -7.01 -12.66
CA GLU A 56 1.41 -6.21 -12.44
C GLU A 56 0.35 -6.47 -13.50
N ILE A 57 -0.92 -6.54 -13.08
CA ILE A 57 -2.06 -6.37 -13.97
C ILE A 57 -2.56 -4.93 -13.80
N ARG A 58 -2.54 -4.14 -14.87
CA ARG A 58 -3.01 -2.76 -14.89
C ARG A 58 -4.01 -2.56 -16.02
N ALA A 59 -5.26 -2.24 -15.67
CA ALA A 59 -6.33 -2.01 -16.64
C ALA A 59 -6.42 -3.13 -17.70
N GLY A 60 -6.27 -4.40 -17.29
CA GLY A 60 -6.35 -5.54 -18.21
C GLY A 60 -5.09 -5.84 -19.03
N VAL A 61 -3.97 -5.18 -18.74
CA VAL A 61 -2.66 -5.44 -19.38
C VAL A 61 -1.66 -5.93 -18.35
N LEU A 62 -0.91 -6.98 -18.69
CA LEU A 62 0.18 -7.46 -17.85
C LEU A 62 1.44 -6.62 -18.07
N HIS A 63 2.04 -6.16 -16.99
CA HIS A 63 3.27 -5.37 -16.99
C HIS A 63 4.37 -6.11 -16.22
N LEU A 64 5.59 -6.05 -16.71
CA LEU A 64 6.80 -6.51 -16.05
C LEU A 64 7.70 -5.30 -15.76
N ASP A 65 7.98 -5.04 -14.49
CA ASP A 65 8.67 -3.82 -14.01
C ASP A 65 8.15 -2.52 -14.67
N GLY A 66 6.84 -2.41 -14.86
CA GLY A 66 6.19 -1.25 -15.44
C GLY A 66 6.20 -1.19 -16.98
N SER A 67 6.75 -2.19 -17.68
CA SER A 67 6.69 -2.33 -19.13
C SER A 67 5.50 -3.20 -19.53
N PRO A 68 4.59 -2.73 -20.40
CA PRO A 68 3.46 -3.52 -20.86
C PRO A 68 3.93 -4.70 -21.74
N THR A 69 3.15 -5.78 -21.73
CA THR A 69 3.43 -7.01 -22.50
C THR A 69 2.22 -7.42 -23.34
N ASP A 70 2.41 -8.33 -24.27
CA ASP A 70 1.36 -9.05 -25.00
C ASP A 70 0.95 -10.38 -24.33
N LEU A 71 1.47 -10.65 -23.13
CA LEU A 71 1.17 -11.87 -22.38
C LEU A 71 -0.28 -11.87 -21.86
N PRO A 72 -0.89 -13.05 -21.68
CA PRO A 72 -2.22 -13.16 -21.08
C PRO A 72 -2.29 -12.56 -19.67
N CYS A 73 -3.35 -11.82 -19.40
CA CYS A 73 -3.57 -11.12 -18.15
C CYS A 73 -4.25 -12.03 -17.10
N THR A 74 -3.51 -13.02 -16.59
CA THR A 74 -4.02 -14.03 -15.66
C THR A 74 -3.15 -14.19 -14.43
N VAL A 75 -3.75 -14.73 -13.35
CA VAL A 75 -3.02 -15.09 -12.11
C VAL A 75 -1.88 -16.06 -12.40
N ASP A 76 -2.10 -17.06 -13.27
CA ASP A 76 -1.08 -18.04 -13.58
C ASP A 76 0.13 -17.40 -14.26
N VAL A 77 -0.07 -16.49 -15.21
CA VAL A 77 1.03 -15.80 -15.91
C VAL A 77 1.78 -14.86 -14.94
N LEU A 78 1.11 -14.24 -13.97
CA LEU A 78 1.83 -13.51 -12.91
C LEU A 78 2.77 -14.42 -12.11
N LEU A 79 2.31 -15.64 -11.76
CA LEU A 79 3.14 -16.59 -11.02
C LEU A 79 4.23 -17.23 -11.89
N ASP A 80 3.97 -17.43 -13.18
CA ASP A 80 4.97 -17.91 -14.14
C ASP A 80 6.07 -16.85 -14.35
N ALA A 81 5.70 -15.54 -14.37
CA ALA A 81 6.68 -14.45 -14.39
C ALA A 81 7.56 -14.45 -13.13
N ALA A 82 6.98 -14.72 -11.97
CA ALA A 82 7.73 -14.84 -10.72
C ALA A 82 8.66 -16.07 -10.74
N GLN A 83 8.23 -17.20 -11.33
CA GLN A 83 9.08 -18.38 -11.50
C GLN A 83 10.24 -18.07 -12.47
N ALA A 84 9.97 -17.47 -13.63
CA ALA A 84 10.99 -17.08 -14.59
C ALA A 84 12.01 -16.09 -13.97
N PHE A 85 11.56 -15.18 -13.09
CA PHE A 85 12.46 -14.34 -12.31
C PHE A 85 13.38 -15.18 -11.41
N LEU A 86 12.85 -16.18 -10.69
CA LEU A 86 13.65 -17.07 -9.84
C LEU A 86 14.68 -17.87 -10.65
N ASP A 87 14.34 -18.30 -11.85
CA ASP A 87 15.23 -19.06 -12.73
C ASP A 87 16.37 -18.21 -13.31
N LEU A 88 16.13 -16.89 -13.45
CA LEU A 88 17.08 -15.94 -14.02
C LEU A 88 17.98 -15.26 -12.96
N ARG A 89 17.49 -15.11 -11.71
CA ARG A 89 18.18 -14.39 -10.64
C ARG A 89 19.32 -15.20 -10.01
N ARG A 90 20.28 -14.48 -9.45
CA ARG A 90 21.30 -15.03 -8.52
C ARG A 90 21.06 -14.48 -7.11
N ASP A 91 21.26 -13.18 -6.93
CA ASP A 91 21.10 -12.43 -5.67
C ASP A 91 20.20 -11.20 -5.81
N GLU A 92 19.68 -10.94 -7.01
CA GLU A 92 18.79 -9.83 -7.30
C GLU A 92 17.47 -9.95 -6.52
N TRP A 93 16.92 -8.80 -6.10
CA TRP A 93 15.72 -8.72 -5.28
C TRP A 93 14.46 -8.38 -6.08
N ARG A 94 14.63 -7.76 -7.24
CA ARG A 94 13.58 -7.24 -8.11
C ARG A 94 13.90 -7.54 -9.58
N ILE A 95 12.87 -7.54 -10.43
CA ILE A 95 13.05 -7.69 -11.89
C ILE A 95 13.97 -6.59 -12.44
N ARG A 96 13.85 -5.36 -11.93
CA ARG A 96 14.67 -4.21 -12.33
C ARG A 96 16.16 -4.32 -12.00
N ASP A 97 16.51 -5.21 -11.09
CA ASP A 97 17.90 -5.44 -10.71
C ASP A 97 18.60 -6.39 -11.70
N LEU A 98 17.83 -7.13 -12.53
CA LEU A 98 18.33 -7.96 -13.62
C LEU A 98 18.63 -7.10 -14.85
N HIS A 99 19.72 -7.41 -15.55
CA HIS A 99 19.96 -6.85 -16.89
C HIS A 99 18.87 -7.34 -17.85
N ASP A 100 18.13 -6.43 -18.48
CA ASP A 100 16.99 -6.69 -19.37
C ASP A 100 15.95 -7.65 -18.78
N GLY A 101 15.74 -7.56 -17.45
CA GLY A 101 14.95 -8.52 -16.70
C GLY A 101 13.52 -8.68 -17.21
N ALA A 102 12.82 -7.58 -17.49
CA ALA A 102 11.45 -7.61 -17.99
C ALA A 102 11.36 -8.27 -19.38
N GLU A 103 12.27 -7.92 -20.30
CA GLU A 103 12.32 -8.49 -21.64
C GLU A 103 12.63 -9.99 -21.60
N ARG A 104 13.64 -10.40 -20.83
CA ARG A 104 14.04 -11.80 -20.69
C ARG A 104 12.92 -12.66 -20.12
N ILE A 105 12.15 -12.14 -19.15
CA ILE A 105 11.01 -12.84 -18.58
C ILE A 105 9.88 -12.92 -19.61
N ALA A 106 9.55 -11.83 -20.32
CA ALA A 106 8.53 -11.86 -21.36
C ALA A 106 8.85 -12.92 -22.43
N VAL A 107 10.09 -12.96 -22.92
CA VAL A 107 10.56 -13.96 -23.91
C VAL A 107 10.48 -15.38 -23.33
N ALA A 108 10.87 -15.60 -22.08
CA ALA A 108 10.78 -16.91 -21.43
C ALA A 108 9.35 -17.45 -21.34
N LEU A 109 8.37 -16.54 -21.28
CA LEU A 109 6.94 -16.85 -21.26
C LEU A 109 6.30 -16.90 -22.68
N GLY A 110 7.10 -16.72 -23.72
CA GLY A 110 6.63 -16.78 -25.11
C GLY A 110 5.96 -15.50 -25.60
N GLY A 111 6.15 -14.37 -24.92
CA GLY A 111 5.64 -13.05 -25.27
C GLY A 111 6.74 -12.01 -25.49
N ALA A 112 6.34 -10.74 -25.59
CA ALA A 112 7.22 -9.61 -25.80
C ALA A 112 6.75 -8.37 -25.00
N LEU A 113 7.67 -7.43 -24.80
CA LEU A 113 7.31 -6.09 -24.35
C LEU A 113 6.64 -5.31 -25.50
N THR A 114 5.53 -4.62 -25.21
CA THR A 114 4.78 -3.84 -26.21
C THR A 114 4.98 -2.32 -26.06
N GLY A 115 5.73 -1.88 -25.06
CA GLY A 115 6.02 -0.47 -24.83
C GLY A 115 7.11 -0.24 -23.79
N PRO A 116 7.52 1.03 -23.63
CA PRO A 116 8.54 1.40 -22.66
C PRO A 116 8.05 1.23 -21.22
N ARG A 117 8.98 1.18 -20.30
CA ARG A 117 8.71 1.19 -18.86
C ARG A 117 8.05 2.52 -18.45
N VAL A 118 6.87 2.43 -17.85
CA VAL A 118 6.15 3.58 -17.30
C VAL A 118 5.64 3.23 -15.91
N VAL A 119 6.00 4.05 -14.93
CA VAL A 119 5.44 3.99 -13.58
C VAL A 119 4.64 5.27 -13.37
N PRO A 120 3.31 5.20 -13.25
CA PRO A 120 2.46 6.36 -13.01
C PRO A 120 2.82 7.05 -11.70
N ALA A 121 2.63 8.36 -11.65
CA ALA A 121 2.68 9.09 -10.39
C ALA A 121 1.52 8.64 -9.49
N PRO A 122 1.74 8.52 -8.16
CA PRO A 122 0.67 8.15 -7.25
C PRO A 122 -0.40 9.24 -7.21
N PRO A 123 -1.69 8.87 -7.14
CA PRO A 123 -2.73 9.84 -6.86
C PRO A 123 -2.48 10.47 -5.48
N SER A 124 -2.75 11.76 -5.35
CA SER A 124 -2.64 12.49 -4.11
C SER A 124 -3.90 13.32 -3.91
N PRO A 125 -4.48 13.32 -2.70
CA PRO A 125 -4.17 12.51 -1.52
C PRO A 125 -4.69 11.07 -1.65
N PRO A 126 -4.26 10.14 -0.75
CA PRO A 126 -4.86 8.81 -0.71
C PRO A 126 -6.36 8.92 -0.40
N PRO A 127 -7.21 8.06 -1.01
CA PRO A 127 -8.65 8.13 -0.83
C PRO A 127 -9.03 7.85 0.62
N VAL A 128 -9.62 8.86 1.28
CA VAL A 128 -10.21 8.79 2.62
C VAL A 128 -11.60 9.42 2.55
N GLY A 129 -12.58 8.84 3.21
CA GLY A 129 -13.94 9.35 3.25
C GLY A 129 -15.01 8.31 2.89
N TRP A 130 -16.14 8.82 2.44
CA TRP A 130 -17.33 8.06 2.07
C TRP A 130 -17.40 7.91 0.56
N PHE A 131 -17.60 6.67 0.07
CA PHE A 131 -17.67 6.36 -1.36
C PHE A 131 -18.91 5.52 -1.65
N ASP A 132 -19.89 6.13 -2.34
CA ASP A 132 -21.05 5.41 -2.87
C ASP A 132 -20.62 4.48 -3.99
N ARG A 133 -21.17 3.28 -4.00
CA ARG A 133 -20.87 2.25 -4.99
C ARG A 133 -22.03 2.08 -5.97
N PRO A 134 -21.77 1.65 -7.21
CA PRO A 134 -22.83 1.43 -8.21
C PRO A 134 -23.90 0.43 -7.79
N ASP A 135 -23.60 -0.49 -6.87
CA ASP A 135 -24.52 -1.48 -6.32
C ASP A 135 -25.37 -0.95 -5.16
N GLY A 136 -25.27 0.34 -4.85
CA GLY A 136 -25.98 0.99 -3.74
C GLY A 136 -25.33 0.78 -2.37
N SER A 137 -24.22 0.06 -2.29
CA SER A 137 -23.46 -0.05 -1.04
C SER A 137 -22.50 1.13 -0.84
N VAL A 138 -21.93 1.22 0.34
CA VAL A 138 -20.94 2.22 0.73
C VAL A 138 -19.61 1.55 1.02
N THR A 139 -18.52 2.17 0.58
CA THR A 139 -17.17 1.91 1.06
C THR A 139 -16.70 3.09 1.91
N LEU A 140 -16.32 2.84 3.17
CA LEU A 140 -15.67 3.82 4.02
C LEU A 140 -14.16 3.63 3.99
N ALA A 141 -13.42 4.63 3.54
CA ALA A 141 -11.97 4.67 3.63
C ALA A 141 -11.56 5.53 4.83
N MET A 142 -10.88 4.92 5.79
CA MET A 142 -10.50 5.52 7.06
C MET A 142 -9.00 5.70 7.15
N GLY A 143 -8.53 6.91 7.43
CA GLY A 143 -7.13 7.16 7.76
C GLY A 143 -6.81 6.64 9.17
N VAL A 144 -5.67 5.96 9.29
CA VAL A 144 -5.14 5.49 10.58
C VAL A 144 -4.02 6.44 10.99
N PRO A 145 -4.20 7.24 12.06
CA PRO A 145 -3.22 8.21 12.51
C PRO A 145 -1.83 7.58 12.68
N LEU A 146 -0.83 8.15 12.00
CA LEU A 146 0.57 7.68 12.02
C LEU A 146 0.74 6.18 11.69
N GLY A 147 -0.28 5.52 11.12
CA GLY A 147 -0.29 4.09 10.80
C GLY A 147 -0.40 3.18 12.03
N ARG A 148 -0.84 3.70 13.17
CA ARG A 148 -0.99 2.93 14.41
C ARG A 148 -2.47 2.77 14.76
N LEU A 149 -2.94 1.54 14.75
CA LEU A 149 -4.27 1.16 15.19
C LEU A 149 -4.15 0.54 16.59
N ASP A 150 -4.79 1.17 17.59
CA ASP A 150 -4.81 0.58 18.92
C ASP A 150 -5.71 -0.67 18.98
N PRO A 151 -5.46 -1.61 19.93
CA PRO A 151 -6.19 -2.87 19.99
C PRO A 151 -7.71 -2.72 20.18
N ARG A 152 -8.15 -1.70 20.92
CA ARG A 152 -9.57 -1.45 21.15
C ARG A 152 -10.26 -0.97 19.88
N THR A 153 -9.67 -0.01 19.18
CA THR A 153 -10.18 0.47 17.89
C THR A 153 -10.19 -0.66 16.86
N ALA A 154 -9.15 -1.52 16.83
CA ALA A 154 -9.13 -2.70 15.96
C ALA A 154 -10.29 -3.67 16.23
N GLN A 155 -10.64 -3.89 17.51
CA GLN A 155 -11.80 -4.72 17.91
C GLN A 155 -13.12 -4.12 17.42
N PHE A 156 -13.29 -2.79 17.53
CA PHE A 156 -14.48 -2.13 17.00
C PHE A 156 -14.59 -2.20 15.48
N VAL A 157 -13.46 -2.02 14.77
CA VAL A 157 -13.43 -2.21 13.30
C VAL A 157 -13.80 -3.65 12.93
N ALA A 158 -13.27 -4.64 13.64
CA ALA A 158 -13.58 -6.05 13.39
C ALA A 158 -15.05 -6.40 13.72
N ALA A 159 -15.65 -5.74 14.72
CA ALA A 159 -17.05 -5.97 15.10
C ALA A 159 -18.08 -5.48 14.06
N VAL A 160 -17.66 -4.70 13.08
CA VAL A 160 -18.52 -4.31 11.95
C VAL A 160 -18.87 -5.51 11.06
N ASP A 161 -18.04 -6.57 11.08
CA ASP A 161 -18.24 -7.82 10.35
C ASP A 161 -18.42 -7.66 8.83
N HIS A 162 -17.65 -6.74 8.25
CA HIS A 162 -17.61 -6.47 6.82
C HIS A 162 -16.20 -6.67 6.26
N ALA A 163 -16.08 -6.81 4.94
CA ALA A 163 -14.79 -6.95 4.28
C ALA A 163 -13.90 -5.73 4.52
N ILE A 164 -12.67 -5.97 4.99
CA ILE A 164 -11.68 -4.94 5.29
C ILE A 164 -10.49 -5.05 4.34
N THR A 165 -10.06 -3.93 3.76
CA THR A 165 -8.79 -3.81 3.06
C THR A 165 -7.84 -2.95 3.87
N VAL A 166 -6.62 -3.44 4.10
CA VAL A 166 -5.51 -2.66 4.67
C VAL A 166 -4.63 -2.18 3.52
N THR A 167 -4.34 -0.90 3.46
CA THR A 167 -3.58 -0.31 2.37
C THR A 167 -2.15 0.08 2.78
N PRO A 168 -1.21 0.24 1.83
CA PRO A 168 0.13 0.74 2.12
C PRO A 168 0.16 2.21 2.57
N TRP A 169 -0.94 2.95 2.41
CA TRP A 169 -1.03 4.38 2.69
C TRP A 169 -1.60 4.70 4.08
N ARG A 170 -1.53 3.74 5.00
CA ARG A 170 -2.04 3.90 6.38
C ARG A 170 -3.55 4.16 6.40
N THR A 171 -4.29 3.50 5.51
CA THR A 171 -5.76 3.54 5.49
C THR A 171 -6.36 2.15 5.61
N LEU A 172 -7.57 2.09 6.15
CA LEU A 172 -8.42 0.91 6.18
C LEU A 172 -9.67 1.21 5.36
N HIS A 173 -10.12 0.24 4.57
CA HIS A 173 -11.37 0.37 3.82
C HIS A 173 -12.36 -0.70 4.29
N LEU A 174 -13.54 -0.29 4.72
CA LEU A 174 -14.69 -1.15 4.99
C LEU A 174 -15.61 -1.13 3.78
N HIS A 175 -15.99 -2.30 3.29
CA HIS A 175 -16.73 -2.43 2.03
C HIS A 175 -18.11 -3.04 2.24
N GLY A 176 -19.06 -2.68 1.36
CA GLY A 176 -20.38 -3.29 1.30
C GLY A 176 -21.31 -2.91 2.44
N LEU A 177 -21.09 -1.75 3.05
CA LEU A 177 -21.99 -1.22 4.08
C LEU A 177 -23.28 -0.70 3.44
N ASP A 178 -24.42 -0.83 4.13
CA ASP A 178 -25.55 0.04 3.86
C ASP A 178 -25.32 1.43 4.47
N GLU A 179 -26.10 2.42 4.06
CA GLU A 179 -25.94 3.81 4.49
C GLU A 179 -26.03 3.97 6.01
N GLY A 180 -27.00 3.31 6.66
CA GLY A 180 -27.19 3.41 8.11
C GLY A 180 -26.06 2.77 8.91
N ALA A 181 -25.51 1.63 8.40
CA ALA A 181 -24.32 1.01 8.98
C ALA A 181 -23.10 1.92 8.81
N ALA A 182 -22.93 2.53 7.63
CA ALA A 182 -21.82 3.43 7.34
C ALA A 182 -21.86 4.68 8.25
N GLU A 183 -23.02 5.31 8.42
CA GLU A 183 -23.20 6.42 9.38
C GLU A 183 -22.85 6.02 10.81
N THR A 184 -23.28 4.82 11.23
CA THR A 184 -22.99 4.31 12.57
C THR A 184 -21.49 4.08 12.76
N VAL A 185 -20.81 3.52 11.76
CA VAL A 185 -19.35 3.32 11.76
C VAL A 185 -18.62 4.64 11.92
N VAL A 186 -18.98 5.66 11.13
CA VAL A 186 -18.36 7.00 11.24
C VAL A 186 -18.58 7.58 12.64
N ARG A 187 -19.81 7.54 13.15
CA ARG A 187 -20.18 8.08 14.46
C ARG A 187 -19.42 7.42 15.62
N VAL A 188 -19.10 6.12 15.50
CA VAL A 188 -18.38 5.36 16.52
C VAL A 188 -16.87 5.50 16.37
N LEU A 189 -16.34 5.35 15.16
CA LEU A 189 -14.91 5.23 14.95
C LEU A 189 -14.18 6.59 14.80
N ALA A 190 -14.88 7.66 14.40
CA ALA A 190 -14.26 8.99 14.35
C ALA A 190 -13.85 9.50 15.75
N PRO A 191 -14.69 9.41 16.82
CA PRO A 191 -14.26 9.73 18.17
C PRO A 191 -13.15 8.82 18.73
N MET A 192 -12.97 7.62 18.14
CA MET A 192 -11.87 6.71 18.48
C MET A 192 -10.57 7.01 17.73
N GLY A 193 -10.54 8.11 16.97
CA GLY A 193 -9.36 8.64 16.32
C GLY A 193 -9.17 8.22 14.86
N LEU A 194 -10.05 7.42 14.24
CA LEU A 194 -9.98 7.17 12.82
C LEU A 194 -10.42 8.40 12.02
N ILE A 195 -9.74 8.65 10.90
CA ILE A 195 -9.90 9.87 10.10
C ILE A 195 -10.79 9.55 8.89
N PHE A 196 -11.89 10.30 8.75
CA PHE A 196 -12.83 10.22 7.62
C PHE A 196 -12.80 11.47 6.73
N ASP A 197 -12.05 12.49 7.13
CA ASP A 197 -11.85 13.73 6.37
C ASP A 197 -10.54 13.69 5.59
N ALA A 198 -10.63 13.73 4.26
CA ALA A 198 -9.47 13.71 3.37
C ALA A 198 -8.54 14.93 3.55
N THR A 199 -9.03 16.01 4.13
CA THR A 199 -8.26 17.23 4.39
C THR A 199 -7.52 17.22 5.72
N ALA A 200 -7.76 16.21 6.57
CA ALA A 200 -7.19 16.14 7.92
C ALA A 200 -5.65 16.21 7.89
N PRO A 201 -5.04 17.12 8.68
CA PRO A 201 -3.58 17.33 8.66
C PRO A 201 -2.77 16.07 8.98
N LEU A 202 -3.26 15.20 9.86
CA LEU A 202 -2.60 13.92 10.21
C LEU A 202 -2.38 12.98 9.02
N LEU A 203 -3.13 13.12 7.92
CA LEU A 203 -2.90 12.34 6.70
C LEU A 203 -1.60 12.74 5.99
N ARG A 204 -1.16 13.99 6.17
CA ARG A 204 0.06 14.55 5.59
C ARG A 204 1.29 14.41 6.49
N VAL A 205 1.10 13.96 7.74
CA VAL A 205 2.19 13.70 8.68
C VAL A 205 2.47 12.20 8.77
N SER A 206 3.73 11.85 8.80
CA SER A 206 4.21 10.50 9.02
C SER A 206 5.36 10.49 10.03
N ALA A 207 5.59 9.36 10.67
CA ALA A 207 6.69 9.23 11.62
C ALA A 207 7.33 7.85 11.55
N CYS A 208 8.59 7.76 11.96
CA CYS A 208 9.19 6.48 12.31
C CYS A 208 8.63 5.98 13.65
N VAL A 209 8.94 4.73 14.02
CA VAL A 209 8.42 4.13 15.26
C VAL A 209 8.94 4.82 16.54
N GLY A 210 10.03 5.58 16.45
CA GLY A 210 10.61 6.28 17.60
C GLY A 210 11.06 5.33 18.73
N ASP A 211 11.06 5.83 19.95
CA ASP A 211 11.42 5.09 21.16
C ASP A 211 10.39 4.00 21.54
N HIS A 212 9.21 3.99 20.93
CA HIS A 212 8.21 2.93 21.10
C HIS A 212 8.62 1.55 20.54
N GLY A 213 9.77 1.42 19.88
CA GLY A 213 10.23 0.14 19.34
C GLY A 213 11.57 0.16 18.63
N CYS A 214 12.32 1.28 18.69
CA CYS A 214 13.63 1.40 18.07
C CYS A 214 14.70 1.73 19.08
N ALA A 215 15.66 0.80 19.29
CA ALA A 215 16.81 0.99 20.20
C ALA A 215 17.73 2.16 19.79
N ARG A 216 17.60 2.71 18.59
CA ARG A 216 18.39 3.84 18.07
C ARG A 216 17.68 5.17 18.17
N ALA A 217 16.43 5.18 18.64
CA ALA A 217 15.66 6.39 18.77
C ALA A 217 16.24 7.32 19.83
N GLN A 218 16.26 8.60 19.52
CA GLN A 218 16.71 9.67 20.40
C GLN A 218 15.53 10.49 20.95
N GLY A 219 14.27 10.08 20.66
CA GLY A 219 13.07 10.75 21.14
C GLY A 219 11.79 10.12 20.63
N ASP A 220 10.64 10.63 21.11
CA ASP A 220 9.31 10.22 20.72
C ASP A 220 8.87 10.92 19.43
N SER A 221 9.13 10.28 18.29
CA SER A 221 8.72 10.81 16.99
C SER A 221 7.22 10.77 16.76
N LEU A 222 6.48 9.89 17.46
CA LEU A 222 5.04 9.75 17.29
C LEU A 222 4.29 10.87 18.01
N ALA A 223 4.64 11.16 19.26
CA ALA A 223 4.07 12.28 20.00
C ALA A 223 4.36 13.61 19.27
N HIS A 224 5.63 13.83 18.88
CA HIS A 224 6.02 15.02 18.14
C HIS A 224 5.26 15.19 16.80
N ALA A 225 5.03 14.09 16.08
CA ALA A 225 4.27 14.11 14.83
C ALA A 225 2.79 14.46 15.06
N ALA A 226 2.19 13.99 16.16
CA ALA A 226 0.82 14.31 16.50
C ALA A 226 0.66 15.81 16.83
N ASP A 227 1.56 16.36 17.62
CA ASP A 227 1.57 17.80 17.99
C ASP A 227 1.80 18.68 16.75
N LEU A 228 2.71 18.27 15.88
CA LEU A 228 3.06 19.03 14.69
C LEU A 228 1.91 19.09 13.66
N ALA A 229 1.05 18.08 13.62
CA ALA A 229 -0.03 18.00 12.63
C ALA A 229 -0.97 19.23 12.65
N GLY A 230 -1.18 19.83 13.83
CA GLY A 230 -2.01 21.04 13.97
C GLY A 230 -1.36 22.33 13.45
N THR A 231 -0.08 22.30 13.06
CA THR A 231 0.71 23.51 12.71
C THR A 231 1.29 23.49 11.30
N ILE A 232 1.13 22.39 10.56
CA ILE A 232 1.64 22.29 9.19
C ILE A 232 0.76 23.05 8.20
N ALA A 233 1.36 23.57 7.13
CA ALA A 233 0.62 24.20 6.04
C ALA A 233 -0.21 23.17 5.23
N ASP A 234 -1.24 23.63 4.52
CA ASP A 234 -2.20 22.74 3.83
C ASP A 234 -1.60 21.94 2.68
N ASP A 235 -0.52 22.41 2.08
CA ASP A 235 0.25 21.78 1.01
C ASP A 235 1.48 21.02 1.52
N GLU A 236 1.80 21.14 2.80
CA GLU A 236 3.01 20.57 3.39
C GLU A 236 2.83 19.10 3.77
N ARG A 237 3.83 18.28 3.44
CA ARG A 237 3.99 16.90 3.94
C ARG A 237 5.19 16.83 4.87
N VAL A 238 5.04 16.15 6.00
CA VAL A 238 6.09 16.06 7.03
C VAL A 238 6.36 14.62 7.39
N HIS A 239 7.65 14.30 7.54
CA HIS A 239 8.10 13.03 8.09
C HIS A 239 8.97 13.24 9.33
N VAL A 240 8.50 12.76 10.48
CA VAL A 240 9.18 12.90 11.77
C VAL A 240 10.00 11.65 12.08
N VAL A 241 11.27 11.83 12.41
CA VAL A 241 12.19 10.73 12.70
C VAL A 241 12.93 10.97 14.02
N ALA A 242 13.22 9.89 14.73
CA ALA A 242 13.95 9.92 16.00
C ALA A 242 15.45 9.63 15.84
N CYS A 243 15.98 9.57 14.61
CA CYS A 243 17.42 9.45 14.33
C CYS A 243 17.72 9.75 12.85
N GLY A 244 19.00 9.82 12.50
CA GLY A 244 19.48 10.14 11.15
C GLY A 244 19.09 9.17 10.04
N ARG A 245 18.53 7.97 10.33
CA ARG A 245 18.22 6.94 9.31
C ARG A 245 17.04 7.27 8.40
N GLY A 246 16.05 8.02 8.89
CA GLY A 246 14.87 8.38 8.08
C GLY A 246 13.94 7.21 7.74
N CYS A 247 13.80 6.22 8.61
CA CYS A 247 13.00 5.03 8.37
C CYS A 247 11.51 5.36 8.17
N GLY A 248 10.89 4.79 7.12
CA GLY A 248 9.48 4.98 6.83
C GLY A 248 9.13 6.29 6.13
N ALA A 249 10.12 7.01 5.60
CA ALA A 249 9.89 8.22 4.80
C ALA A 249 8.94 7.92 3.63
N PRO A 250 7.89 8.73 3.43
CA PRO A 250 7.00 8.58 2.29
C PRO A 250 7.72 8.91 0.99
N PRO A 251 7.29 8.37 -0.14
CA PRO A 251 7.78 8.79 -1.44
C PRO A 251 7.38 10.24 -1.73
N GLY A 252 8.19 10.92 -2.54
CA GLY A 252 7.97 12.31 -2.94
C GLY A 252 8.49 13.34 -1.95
N GLU A 253 8.22 14.61 -2.24
CA GLU A 253 8.71 15.72 -1.46
C GLU A 253 8.05 15.79 -0.08
N HIS A 254 8.85 15.97 0.96
CA HIS A 254 8.39 16.13 2.33
C HIS A 254 9.46 16.81 3.19
N ARG A 255 9.04 17.62 4.16
CA ARG A 255 9.94 18.15 5.16
C ARG A 255 10.28 17.07 6.18
N ARG A 256 11.57 16.86 6.42
CA ARG A 256 12.04 15.94 7.46
C ARG A 256 12.27 16.70 8.77
N VAL A 257 11.72 16.18 9.86
CA VAL A 257 11.95 16.67 11.23
C VAL A 257 12.65 15.60 12.03
N VAL A 258 13.78 15.93 12.65
CA VAL A 258 14.54 15.01 13.50
C VAL A 258 14.30 15.39 14.97
N VAL A 259 13.74 14.47 15.74
CA VAL A 259 13.54 14.63 17.17
C VAL A 259 14.77 14.08 17.90
N THR A 260 15.42 14.91 18.69
CA THR A 260 16.64 14.58 19.44
C THR A 260 16.46 14.63 20.95
N GLU A 261 15.30 15.05 21.45
CA GLU A 261 15.02 15.15 22.86
C GLU A 261 14.11 14.00 23.31
N LYS A 262 14.56 13.27 24.34
CA LYS A 262 13.62 12.44 25.12
C LYS A 262 12.74 13.38 25.94
N PRO A 263 11.42 13.21 25.94
CA PRO A 263 10.57 13.99 26.82
C PRO A 263 10.94 13.68 28.29
N GLY A 264 11.52 14.65 28.98
CA GLY A 264 11.69 14.68 30.43
C GLY A 264 12.84 13.79 30.98
N GLU A 265 14.08 14.27 30.98
CA GLU A 265 14.97 14.14 32.12
C GLU A 265 14.93 15.44 32.93
#